data_028423da15d2568258520cb0019d89ed
#
_entry.id   028423da15d2568258520cb0019d89ed
#
_cell.length_a   1.000
_cell.length_b   1.000
_cell.length_c   1.000
_cell.angle_alpha   90.00
_cell.angle_beta   90.00
_cell.angle_gamma   90.00
#
_symmetry.space_group_name_H-M   'P 1'
#
loop_
_entity.id
_entity.type
_entity.pdbx_description
1 polymer ?
#
loop_
_entity_poly.entity_id
_entity_poly.type
_entity_poly.pdbx_seq_one_letter_code
_entity_poly.pdbx_strand_id
1 'polypeptide(L)'
;MTAPDCLHNRALLLAPALLLPPLLLVAGCGAATPAETPRSEQALAAVTADAGAPKDQLARALDDIFTAQGVGETRAVVVMANGKLAAERYAAGYDKDTRFVSWSMAKTVTGVLIGMLVSDGLLALDEPAHVPLWQRPGDPRAEITLRHLLQMRSGLRHTEAGDPPYESSEVRMLFLDGRDNMARSASEQPLEAEPGKMFEYSSNTSVILADIAARALTASDKPEARRKAVADYLQQRLFGPLGMTSMVPEFDASGTLVGGSLMHATARDWAKLGEMLRLKGRAPGGEQLVPQRWVEAMVTPSPASPHYGFQTWLNREVPGTEPSEHPLFPDRAPKSLFSLIGHMGQYVLVSPEQRVTLVRLGHSDSAERPEMLQQAADVLELYPES
;
A
#
# COMPACT_ATOMS: atom_id res chain seq x y z
N MET A 1 65.23 -1.48 4.17
CA MET A 1 66.25 -0.56 3.66
C MET A 1 65.62 0.81 3.75
N THR A 2 65.84 1.44 4.83
CA THR A 2 66.63 2.64 5.16
C THR A 2 65.89 3.94 4.83
N ALA A 3 65.40 4.57 5.93
CA ALA A 3 65.36 6.04 6.05
C ALA A 3 66.82 6.59 6.10
N PRO A 4 67.13 7.90 6.06
CA PRO A 4 66.78 8.79 7.17
C PRO A 4 66.63 10.31 6.85
N ASP A 5 66.08 11.01 7.87
CA ASP A 5 66.40 12.32 8.45
C ASP A 5 66.94 13.49 7.61
N CYS A 6 66.40 14.71 7.89
CA CYS A 6 67.19 15.80 8.46
C CYS A 6 66.32 17.01 8.95
N LEU A 7 66.51 17.28 10.21
CA LEU A 7 66.16 18.49 10.98
C LEU A 7 66.83 19.75 10.43
N HIS A 8 66.15 20.94 10.54
CA HIS A 8 66.87 22.18 10.91
C HIS A 8 65.95 23.16 11.66
N ASN A 9 66.38 23.39 12.85
CA ASN A 9 65.98 24.33 13.88
C ASN A 9 66.44 25.76 13.50
N ARG A 10 65.61 26.78 13.66
CA ARG A 10 66.06 28.14 13.99
C ARG A 10 65.04 28.90 14.83
N ALA A 11 65.42 29.17 16.04
CA ALA A 11 64.80 30.10 16.95
C ALA A 11 65.22 31.56 16.63
N LEU A 12 64.30 32.51 16.78
CA LEU A 12 64.67 33.90 17.11
C LEU A 12 63.49 34.70 17.71
N LEU A 13 63.65 35.01 18.98
CA LEU A 13 63.49 36.30 19.71
C LEU A 13 62.12 36.99 19.80
N LEU A 14 61.77 37.15 21.09
CA LEU A 14 60.64 37.92 21.65
C LEU A 14 60.84 39.45 21.51
N ALA A 15 59.66 40.12 21.31
CA ALA A 15 59.43 41.48 21.79
C ALA A 15 57.97 41.63 22.28
N PRO A 16 57.74 42.34 23.41
CA PRO A 16 56.41 42.40 24.01
C PRO A 16 55.58 43.55 23.39
N ALA A 17 54.38 43.30 23.01
CA ALA A 17 53.40 44.31 22.62
C ALA A 17 52.21 44.31 23.60
N LEU A 18 51.84 45.51 24.02
CA LEU A 18 50.82 45.87 24.99
C LEU A 18 49.45 45.27 24.70
N LEU A 19 48.83 44.72 25.73
CA LEU A 19 47.41 44.31 25.75
C LEU A 19 46.47 45.51 25.86
N LEU A 20 45.61 45.67 24.86
CA LEU A 20 44.32 46.39 24.94
C LEU A 20 43.21 45.33 24.88
N PRO A 21 42.19 45.39 25.76
CA PRO A 21 41.11 44.40 25.69
C PRO A 21 40.20 44.66 24.49
N PRO A 22 39.81 43.62 23.74
CA PRO A 22 38.78 43.80 22.69
C PRO A 22 37.39 43.90 23.33
N LEU A 23 36.69 44.94 22.97
CA LEU A 23 35.27 45.12 23.22
C LEU A 23 34.51 43.99 22.49
N LEU A 24 33.98 43.03 23.26
CA LEU A 24 33.08 41.99 22.70
C LEU A 24 31.74 42.63 22.32
N LEU A 25 31.58 42.96 21.03
CA LEU A 25 30.27 43.10 20.45
C LEU A 25 29.66 41.70 20.35
N VAL A 26 28.74 41.36 21.26
CA VAL A 26 27.83 40.23 21.11
C VAL A 26 26.86 40.59 20.00
N ALA A 27 27.21 40.23 18.77
CA ALA A 27 26.24 40.14 17.68
C ALA A 27 25.33 38.96 17.99
N GLY A 28 24.10 39.22 18.42
CA GLY A 28 23.06 38.24 18.56
C GLY A 28 22.79 37.66 17.16
N CYS A 29 23.31 36.46 16.85
CA CYS A 29 22.81 35.63 15.78
C CYS A 29 21.39 35.21 16.14
N GLY A 30 20.39 36.02 15.79
CA GLY A 30 19.05 35.53 15.59
C GLY A 30 19.14 34.43 14.53
N ALA A 31 18.89 33.19 14.89
CA ALA A 31 18.68 32.12 13.91
C ALA A 31 17.57 32.59 12.98
N ALA A 32 17.94 32.92 11.75
CA ALA A 32 16.95 33.16 10.71
C ALA A 32 16.12 31.87 10.60
N THR A 33 14.85 31.96 10.88
CA THR A 33 13.88 30.93 10.54
C THR A 33 14.09 30.60 9.07
N PRO A 34 14.27 29.32 8.66
CA PRO A 34 14.40 28.98 7.27
C PRO A 34 13.22 29.62 6.53
N ALA A 35 13.51 30.35 5.43
CA ALA A 35 12.47 30.94 4.60
C ALA A 35 11.57 29.79 4.13
N GLU A 36 10.28 29.83 4.53
CA GLU A 36 9.30 28.85 4.10
C GLU A 36 9.25 28.84 2.57
N THR A 37 9.41 27.65 1.98
CA THR A 37 9.28 27.46 0.54
C THR A 37 7.91 27.98 0.09
N PRO A 38 7.82 28.88 -0.93
CA PRO A 38 6.55 29.39 -1.39
C PRO A 38 5.70 28.22 -1.94
N ARG A 39 4.47 28.08 -1.44
CA ARG A 39 3.50 27.12 -1.98
C ARG A 39 3.05 27.52 -3.37
N SER A 40 2.81 26.54 -4.24
CA SER A 40 2.33 26.82 -5.58
C SER A 40 0.85 27.24 -5.58
N GLU A 41 0.47 28.11 -6.53
CA GLU A 41 -0.95 28.44 -6.75
C GLU A 41 -1.78 27.19 -7.07
N GLN A 42 -1.19 26.21 -7.76
CA GLN A 42 -1.82 24.93 -8.07
C GLN A 42 -2.16 24.16 -6.80
N ALA A 43 -1.25 24.10 -5.82
CA ALA A 43 -1.52 23.44 -4.54
C ALA A 43 -2.62 24.14 -3.74
N LEU A 44 -2.61 25.47 -3.71
CA LEU A 44 -3.69 26.23 -3.06
C LEU A 44 -5.05 26.02 -3.71
N ALA A 45 -5.09 25.92 -5.04
CA ALA A 45 -6.32 25.64 -5.79
C ALA A 45 -6.81 24.20 -5.59
N ALA A 46 -5.91 23.27 -5.30
CA ALA A 46 -6.23 21.86 -5.06
C ALA A 46 -6.98 21.62 -3.73
N VAL A 47 -6.86 22.54 -2.75
CA VAL A 47 -7.46 22.41 -1.42
C VAL A 47 -8.83 23.05 -1.38
N THR A 48 -9.86 22.29 -0.93
CA THR A 48 -11.23 22.76 -0.82
C THR A 48 -11.41 23.74 0.37
N ALA A 49 -12.52 24.45 0.42
CA ALA A 49 -12.83 25.39 1.51
C ALA A 49 -12.99 24.67 2.86
N ASP A 50 -13.58 23.47 2.84
CA ASP A 50 -13.89 22.65 4.02
C ASP A 50 -12.93 21.43 4.13
N ALA A 51 -11.64 21.67 3.97
CA ALA A 51 -10.63 20.59 3.91
C ALA A 51 -10.43 19.86 5.26
N GLY A 52 -10.91 20.42 6.37
CA GLY A 52 -10.72 19.82 7.71
C GLY A 52 -9.31 20.02 8.28
N ALA A 53 -8.43 20.72 7.57
CA ALA A 53 -7.09 21.10 7.96
C ALA A 53 -6.80 22.54 7.52
N PRO A 54 -5.77 23.23 8.09
CA PRO A 54 -5.40 24.57 7.65
C PRO A 54 -4.98 24.58 6.17
N LYS A 55 -5.68 25.37 5.36
CA LYS A 55 -5.55 25.37 3.91
C LYS A 55 -4.11 25.56 3.43
N ASP A 56 -3.40 26.50 4.03
CA ASP A 56 -2.02 26.82 3.66
C ASP A 56 -1.04 25.69 3.99
N GLN A 57 -1.26 25.01 5.12
CA GLN A 57 -0.41 23.88 5.53
C GLN A 57 -0.69 22.65 4.66
N LEU A 58 -1.94 22.37 4.36
CA LEU A 58 -2.30 21.25 3.47
C LEU A 58 -1.79 21.50 2.04
N ALA A 59 -1.89 22.73 1.53
CA ALA A 59 -1.34 23.08 0.21
C ALA A 59 0.19 22.89 0.16
N ARG A 60 0.90 23.23 1.24
CA ARG A 60 2.35 22.99 1.34
C ARG A 60 2.68 21.52 1.32
N ALA A 61 2.06 20.74 2.21
CA ALA A 61 2.27 19.29 2.27
C ALA A 61 1.94 18.60 0.92
N LEU A 62 0.92 19.11 0.18
CA LEU A 62 0.65 18.64 -1.18
C LEU A 62 1.76 19.02 -2.16
N ASP A 63 2.33 20.25 -2.09
CA ASP A 63 3.48 20.60 -2.93
C ASP A 63 4.66 19.67 -2.68
N ASP A 64 4.96 19.37 -1.42
CA ASP A 64 6.08 18.53 -1.01
C ASP A 64 5.93 17.08 -1.53
N ILE A 65 4.73 16.48 -1.49
CA ILE A 65 4.45 15.16 -2.11
C ILE A 65 4.76 15.14 -3.62
N PHE A 66 4.61 16.28 -4.33
CA PHE A 66 4.88 16.35 -5.77
C PHE A 66 6.30 16.80 -6.11
N THR A 67 6.98 17.54 -5.24
CA THR A 67 8.20 18.28 -5.61
C THR A 67 9.39 18.05 -4.69
N ALA A 68 9.22 17.45 -3.51
CA ALA A 68 10.32 17.18 -2.62
C ALA A 68 11.34 16.24 -3.28
N GLN A 69 12.62 16.46 -2.96
CA GLN A 69 13.68 15.63 -3.49
C GLN A 69 13.56 14.21 -2.93
N GLY A 70 13.64 13.21 -3.79
CA GLY A 70 13.62 11.81 -3.39
C GLY A 70 12.24 11.19 -3.19
N VAL A 71 11.16 11.87 -3.60
CA VAL A 71 9.79 11.30 -3.55
C VAL A 71 9.41 10.51 -4.81
N GLY A 72 10.23 10.57 -5.86
CA GLY A 72 9.89 10.01 -7.17
C GLY A 72 8.83 10.85 -7.91
N GLU A 73 8.12 10.23 -8.84
CA GLU A 73 7.09 10.89 -9.65
C GLU A 73 5.71 10.72 -9.01
N THR A 74 5.16 11.75 -8.41
CA THR A 74 3.75 11.76 -7.98
C THR A 74 2.86 12.22 -9.12
N ARG A 75 1.85 11.41 -9.49
CA ARG A 75 0.92 11.66 -10.61
C ARG A 75 -0.46 12.11 -10.15
N ALA A 76 -0.93 11.58 -9.03
CA ALA A 76 -2.21 11.94 -8.45
C ALA A 76 -2.18 11.84 -6.92
N VAL A 77 -2.80 12.82 -6.26
CA VAL A 77 -3.10 12.79 -4.82
C VAL A 77 -4.56 13.16 -4.62
N VAL A 78 -5.26 12.38 -3.80
CA VAL A 78 -6.63 12.66 -3.34
C VAL A 78 -6.68 12.52 -1.83
N VAL A 79 -7.17 13.53 -1.13
CA VAL A 79 -7.39 13.53 0.32
C VAL A 79 -8.88 13.60 0.60
N MET A 80 -9.41 12.59 1.27
CA MET A 80 -10.75 12.61 1.84
C MET A 80 -10.67 12.86 3.34
N ALA A 81 -11.43 13.80 3.85
CA ALA A 81 -11.52 14.07 5.28
C ALA A 81 -12.99 14.10 5.72
N ASN A 82 -13.33 13.38 6.79
CA ASN A 82 -14.71 13.26 7.29
C ASN A 82 -15.73 12.87 6.20
N GLY A 83 -15.32 12.02 5.25
CA GLY A 83 -16.17 11.55 4.14
C GLY A 83 -16.34 12.54 2.99
N LYS A 84 -15.61 13.67 2.98
CA LYS A 84 -15.66 14.71 1.95
C LYS A 84 -14.29 14.87 1.27
N LEU A 85 -14.29 15.32 0.03
CA LEU A 85 -13.06 15.68 -0.66
C LEU A 85 -12.44 16.92 0.02
N ALA A 86 -11.26 16.76 0.58
CA ALA A 86 -10.48 17.81 1.21
C ALA A 86 -9.50 18.45 0.22
N ALA A 87 -8.83 17.62 -0.58
CA ALA A 87 -7.93 18.09 -1.62
C ALA A 87 -7.79 17.05 -2.74
N GLU A 88 -7.51 17.53 -3.95
CA GLU A 88 -7.07 16.67 -5.05
C GLU A 88 -6.13 17.44 -5.99
N ARG A 89 -5.06 16.74 -6.40
CA ARG A 89 -4.06 17.31 -7.33
C ARG A 89 -3.54 16.25 -8.27
N TYR A 90 -3.29 16.67 -9.50
CA TYR A 90 -2.76 15.82 -10.56
C TYR A 90 -1.55 16.49 -11.20
N ALA A 91 -0.54 15.71 -11.54
CA ALA A 91 0.59 16.18 -12.31
C ALA A 91 0.19 16.49 -13.77
N ALA A 92 1.04 17.21 -14.48
CA ALA A 92 0.82 17.51 -15.90
C ALA A 92 0.64 16.21 -16.71
N GLY A 93 -0.41 16.16 -17.54
CA GLY A 93 -0.76 14.99 -18.34
C GLY A 93 -1.69 13.99 -17.64
N TYR A 94 -2.04 14.22 -16.37
CA TYR A 94 -2.97 13.42 -15.60
C TYR A 94 -4.14 14.27 -15.11
N ASP A 95 -5.28 13.64 -14.90
CA ASP A 95 -6.50 14.28 -14.40
C ASP A 95 -7.36 13.32 -13.56
N LYS A 96 -8.54 13.81 -13.13
CA LYS A 96 -9.51 13.06 -12.33
C LYS A 96 -10.08 11.82 -13.04
N ASP A 97 -9.98 11.75 -14.36
CA ASP A 97 -10.52 10.66 -15.19
C ASP A 97 -9.42 9.67 -15.62
N THR A 98 -8.15 9.98 -15.31
CA THR A 98 -7.01 9.10 -15.58
C THR A 98 -7.08 7.85 -14.71
N ARG A 99 -7.04 6.66 -15.34
CA ARG A 99 -6.93 5.38 -14.66
C ARG A 99 -5.47 5.02 -14.41
N PHE A 100 -5.19 4.61 -13.19
CA PHE A 100 -3.87 4.14 -12.75
C PHE A 100 -3.93 2.65 -12.47
N VAL A 101 -2.84 1.94 -12.76
CA VAL A 101 -2.69 0.55 -12.38
C VAL A 101 -2.56 0.43 -10.87
N SER A 102 -3.28 -0.52 -10.29
CA SER A 102 -3.30 -0.74 -8.84
C SER A 102 -2.02 -1.35 -8.30
N TRP A 103 -1.38 -2.18 -9.11
CA TRP A 103 -0.47 -3.18 -8.60
C TRP A 103 -1.11 -3.90 -7.39
N SER A 104 -0.36 -4.16 -6.35
CA SER A 104 -0.82 -4.95 -5.20
C SER A 104 -1.97 -4.35 -4.38
N MET A 105 -2.43 -3.11 -4.66
CA MET A 105 -3.69 -2.63 -4.07
C MET A 105 -4.89 -3.52 -4.46
N ALA A 106 -4.80 -4.25 -5.58
CA ALA A 106 -5.78 -5.25 -6.00
C ALA A 106 -6.02 -6.34 -4.94
N LYS A 107 -5.00 -6.69 -4.14
CA LYS A 107 -5.11 -7.70 -3.08
C LYS A 107 -6.21 -7.36 -2.08
N THR A 108 -6.32 -6.09 -1.70
CA THR A 108 -7.38 -5.66 -0.76
C THR A 108 -8.77 -5.79 -1.37
N VAL A 109 -8.94 -5.51 -2.69
CA VAL A 109 -10.20 -5.78 -3.40
C VAL A 109 -10.54 -7.27 -3.36
N THR A 110 -9.54 -8.14 -3.57
CA THR A 110 -9.70 -9.60 -3.46
C THR A 110 -10.08 -10.01 -2.03
N GLY A 111 -9.46 -9.42 -1.01
CA GLY A 111 -9.84 -9.63 0.40
C GLY A 111 -11.30 -9.24 0.69
N VAL A 112 -11.76 -8.12 0.13
CA VAL A 112 -13.16 -7.68 0.20
C VAL A 112 -14.09 -8.66 -0.52
N LEU A 113 -13.74 -9.09 -1.74
CA LEU A 113 -14.50 -10.08 -2.53
C LEU A 113 -14.71 -11.38 -1.72
N ILE A 114 -13.64 -11.92 -1.15
CA ILE A 114 -13.73 -13.12 -0.31
C ILE A 114 -14.64 -12.87 0.90
N GLY A 115 -14.56 -11.69 1.52
CA GLY A 115 -15.40 -11.33 2.66
C GLY A 115 -16.89 -11.28 2.34
N MET A 116 -17.25 -10.77 1.18
CA MET A 116 -18.62 -10.79 0.70
C MET A 116 -19.11 -12.22 0.43
N LEU A 117 -18.28 -13.07 -0.19
CA LEU A 117 -18.62 -14.49 -0.44
C LEU A 117 -18.76 -15.31 0.85
N VAL A 118 -17.93 -15.05 1.85
CA VAL A 118 -18.09 -15.66 3.20
C VAL A 118 -19.39 -15.17 3.85
N SER A 119 -19.72 -13.90 3.71
CA SER A 119 -20.97 -13.35 4.24
C SER A 119 -22.22 -13.91 3.57
N ASP A 120 -22.12 -14.22 2.28
CA ASP A 120 -23.21 -14.84 1.50
C ASP A 120 -23.31 -16.36 1.76
N GLY A 121 -22.42 -16.93 2.60
CA GLY A 121 -22.39 -18.36 2.92
C GLY A 121 -21.87 -19.26 1.79
N LEU A 122 -21.21 -18.66 0.79
CA LEU A 122 -20.62 -19.37 -0.34
C LEU A 122 -19.21 -19.92 -0.01
N LEU A 123 -18.54 -19.37 0.96
CA LEU A 123 -17.20 -19.78 1.42
C LEU A 123 -17.15 -19.83 2.95
N ALA A 124 -16.29 -20.69 3.49
CA ALA A 124 -16.04 -20.80 4.92
C ALA A 124 -14.57 -20.46 5.25
N LEU A 125 -14.38 -19.56 6.21
CA LEU A 125 -13.07 -18.94 6.47
C LEU A 125 -12.04 -19.93 7.04
N ASP A 126 -12.47 -20.82 7.93
CA ASP A 126 -11.61 -21.73 8.70
C ASP A 126 -11.63 -23.16 8.18
N GLU A 127 -12.32 -23.41 7.07
CA GLU A 127 -12.30 -24.68 6.39
C GLU A 127 -11.17 -24.75 5.35
N PRO A 128 -10.75 -25.97 4.93
CA PRO A 128 -9.81 -26.15 3.84
C PRO A 128 -10.24 -25.34 2.60
N ALA A 129 -9.28 -24.66 2.00
CA ALA A 129 -9.48 -23.92 0.78
C ALA A 129 -9.58 -24.90 -0.40
N HIS A 130 -10.77 -25.33 -0.79
CA HIS A 130 -11.02 -26.37 -1.79
C HIS A 130 -10.41 -26.07 -3.18
N VAL A 131 -9.07 -26.06 -3.25
CA VAL A 131 -8.32 -25.99 -4.50
C VAL A 131 -8.23 -27.39 -5.10
N PRO A 132 -8.77 -27.64 -6.29
CA PRO A 132 -8.86 -29.01 -6.84
C PRO A 132 -7.52 -29.76 -6.90
N LEU A 133 -6.45 -29.04 -7.19
CA LEU A 133 -5.09 -29.63 -7.28
C LEU A 133 -4.61 -30.22 -5.94
N TRP A 134 -5.08 -29.71 -4.81
CA TRP A 134 -4.67 -30.12 -3.46
C TRP A 134 -5.50 -31.27 -2.87
N GLN A 135 -6.56 -31.70 -3.58
CA GLN A 135 -7.50 -32.74 -3.07
C GLN A 135 -7.01 -34.17 -3.31
N ARG A 136 -5.74 -34.36 -3.63
CA ARG A 136 -5.14 -35.69 -3.79
C ARG A 136 -4.92 -36.34 -2.40
N PRO A 137 -5.18 -37.66 -2.24
CA PRO A 137 -4.92 -38.32 -0.97
C PRO A 137 -3.48 -38.14 -0.50
N GLY A 138 -3.30 -37.61 0.73
CA GLY A 138 -1.99 -37.38 1.33
C GLY A 138 -1.29 -36.06 0.88
N ASP A 139 -1.94 -35.20 0.10
CA ASP A 139 -1.38 -33.89 -0.22
C ASP A 139 -1.51 -32.94 0.98
N PRO A 140 -0.39 -32.50 1.59
CA PRO A 140 -0.44 -31.67 2.80
C PRO A 140 -1.03 -30.28 2.54
N ARG A 141 -1.10 -29.83 1.29
CA ARG A 141 -1.73 -28.55 0.92
C ARG A 141 -3.25 -28.55 1.13
N ALA A 142 -3.86 -29.74 1.28
CA ALA A 142 -5.27 -29.86 1.64
C ALA A 142 -5.59 -29.23 3.02
N GLU A 143 -4.59 -29.05 3.89
CA GLU A 143 -4.73 -28.39 5.19
C GLU A 143 -4.73 -26.84 5.10
N ILE A 144 -4.44 -26.27 3.94
CA ILE A 144 -4.45 -24.82 3.75
C ILE A 144 -5.90 -24.33 3.83
N THR A 145 -6.19 -23.46 4.80
CA THR A 145 -7.51 -22.83 4.95
C THR A 145 -7.59 -21.50 4.17
N LEU A 146 -8.82 -21.03 3.96
CA LEU A 146 -9.05 -19.70 3.36
C LEU A 146 -8.40 -18.59 4.22
N ARG A 147 -8.43 -18.72 5.56
CA ARG A 147 -7.73 -17.81 6.48
C ARG A 147 -6.22 -17.79 6.26
N HIS A 148 -5.60 -18.95 6.04
CA HIS A 148 -4.16 -19.02 5.78
C HIS A 148 -3.77 -18.23 4.51
N LEU A 149 -4.57 -18.36 3.45
CA LEU A 149 -4.36 -17.59 2.21
C LEU A 149 -4.56 -16.09 2.42
N LEU A 150 -5.65 -15.68 3.09
CA LEU A 150 -5.93 -14.26 3.37
C LEU A 150 -4.81 -13.60 4.18
N GLN A 151 -4.21 -14.32 5.11
CA GLN A 151 -3.13 -13.84 5.98
C GLN A 151 -1.72 -14.07 5.43
N MET A 152 -1.58 -14.46 4.16
CA MET A 152 -0.27 -14.71 3.54
C MET A 152 0.59 -15.70 4.33
N ARG A 153 -0.02 -16.80 4.81
CA ARG A 153 0.67 -17.83 5.58
C ARG A 153 0.27 -19.25 5.14
N SER A 154 0.17 -19.43 3.83
CA SER A 154 -0.18 -20.73 3.23
C SER A 154 0.91 -21.80 3.42
N GLY A 155 2.16 -21.38 3.57
CA GLY A 155 3.34 -22.25 3.55
C GLY A 155 3.78 -22.69 2.15
N LEU A 156 3.12 -22.22 1.09
CA LEU A 156 3.53 -22.47 -0.29
C LEU A 156 4.82 -21.70 -0.61
N ARG A 157 5.71 -22.32 -1.36
CA ARG A 157 6.95 -21.69 -1.82
C ARG A 157 6.65 -20.68 -2.93
N HIS A 158 6.29 -19.48 -2.53
CA HIS A 158 6.11 -18.35 -3.41
C HIS A 158 7.25 -17.35 -3.24
N THR A 159 7.59 -16.64 -4.31
CA THR A 159 8.56 -15.55 -4.28
C THR A 159 7.96 -14.35 -5.00
N GLU A 160 7.83 -13.23 -4.28
CA GLU A 160 7.28 -11.99 -4.86
C GLU A 160 8.34 -11.28 -5.70
N ALA A 161 9.59 -11.28 -5.26
CA ALA A 161 10.73 -10.70 -5.99
C ALA A 161 11.79 -11.76 -6.26
N GLY A 162 12.62 -11.52 -7.27
CA GLY A 162 13.77 -12.36 -7.63
C GLY A 162 14.87 -11.53 -8.29
N ASP A 163 16.10 -12.00 -8.21
CA ASP A 163 17.23 -11.45 -8.94
C ASP A 163 17.95 -12.58 -9.67
N PRO A 164 17.83 -12.66 -11.00
CA PRO A 164 17.07 -11.76 -11.88
C PRO A 164 15.53 -11.91 -11.72
N PRO A 165 14.75 -10.89 -12.12
CA PRO A 165 13.28 -10.85 -11.87
C PRO A 165 12.50 -12.07 -12.37
N TYR A 166 12.92 -12.71 -13.46
CA TYR A 166 12.26 -13.90 -14.02
C TYR A 166 12.40 -15.17 -13.15
N GLU A 167 13.18 -15.14 -12.08
CA GLU A 167 13.24 -16.22 -11.09
C GLU A 167 12.12 -16.14 -10.07
N SER A 168 11.48 -14.98 -9.92
CA SER A 168 10.33 -14.87 -9.02
C SER A 168 9.12 -15.63 -9.56
N SER A 169 8.40 -16.31 -8.67
CA SER A 169 7.17 -17.00 -9.04
C SER A 169 6.06 -16.02 -9.44
N GLU A 170 6.08 -14.79 -8.92
CA GLU A 170 5.17 -13.73 -9.32
C GLU A 170 5.37 -13.31 -10.77
N VAL A 171 6.59 -12.95 -11.16
CA VAL A 171 6.90 -12.52 -12.54
C VAL A 171 6.60 -13.65 -13.53
N ARG A 172 6.92 -14.88 -13.17
CA ARG A 172 6.60 -16.06 -13.99
C ARG A 172 5.09 -16.23 -14.15
N MET A 173 4.33 -16.11 -13.07
CA MET A 173 2.88 -16.21 -13.09
C MET A 173 2.24 -15.08 -13.91
N LEU A 174 2.66 -13.84 -13.70
CA LEU A 174 2.02 -12.67 -14.33
C LEU A 174 2.39 -12.49 -15.81
N PHE A 175 3.65 -12.74 -16.18
CA PHE A 175 4.19 -12.26 -17.45
C PHE A 175 4.84 -13.34 -18.31
N LEU A 176 5.13 -14.51 -17.76
CA LEU A 176 5.87 -15.56 -18.47
C LEU A 176 5.03 -16.83 -18.65
N ASP A 177 5.54 -17.98 -18.25
CA ASP A 177 4.97 -19.31 -18.50
C ASP A 177 3.70 -19.62 -17.68
N GLY A 178 3.42 -18.88 -16.59
CA GLY A 178 2.19 -19.01 -15.79
C GLY A 178 1.00 -18.16 -16.27
N ARG A 179 1.21 -17.18 -17.14
CA ARG A 179 0.28 -16.10 -17.46
C ARG A 179 -1.08 -16.53 -18.01
N ASP A 180 -1.15 -17.66 -18.71
CA ASP A 180 -2.39 -18.13 -19.36
C ASP A 180 -3.33 -18.84 -18.36
N ASN A 181 -2.78 -19.37 -17.26
CA ASN A 181 -3.54 -19.94 -16.15
C ASN A 181 -2.79 -19.70 -14.83
N MET A 182 -2.92 -18.47 -14.35
CA MET A 182 -2.16 -17.97 -13.20
C MET A 182 -2.46 -18.75 -11.92
N ALA A 183 -3.74 -19.07 -11.67
CA ALA A 183 -4.13 -19.82 -10.48
C ALA A 183 -3.54 -21.24 -10.45
N ARG A 184 -3.45 -21.89 -11.59
CA ARG A 184 -2.79 -23.20 -11.70
C ARG A 184 -1.32 -23.09 -11.39
N SER A 185 -0.60 -22.14 -12.03
CA SER A 185 0.82 -21.88 -11.77
C SER A 185 1.10 -21.61 -10.28
N ALA A 186 0.26 -20.78 -9.65
CA ALA A 186 0.36 -20.48 -8.22
C ALA A 186 0.10 -21.70 -7.34
N SER A 187 -0.91 -22.52 -7.67
CA SER A 187 -1.33 -23.67 -6.87
C SER A 187 -0.42 -24.90 -7.03
N GLU A 188 0.37 -24.98 -8.10
CA GLU A 188 1.33 -26.07 -8.35
C GLU A 188 2.57 -25.99 -7.45
N GLN A 189 2.81 -24.87 -6.78
CA GLN A 189 3.98 -24.71 -5.91
C GLN A 189 3.94 -25.69 -4.72
N PRO A 190 5.09 -26.27 -4.33
CA PRO A 190 5.19 -27.13 -3.16
C PRO A 190 5.10 -26.32 -1.87
N LEU A 191 4.85 -27.00 -0.74
CA LEU A 191 5.06 -26.42 0.58
C LEU A 191 6.56 -26.32 0.88
N GLU A 192 6.95 -25.23 1.55
CA GLU A 192 8.25 -25.05 2.20
C GLU A 192 8.10 -24.91 3.73
N ALA A 193 6.87 -24.65 4.19
CA ALA A 193 6.51 -24.60 5.60
C ALA A 193 5.13 -25.23 5.84
N GLU A 194 4.85 -25.62 7.08
CA GLU A 194 3.51 -26.03 7.47
C GLU A 194 2.50 -24.89 7.27
N PRO A 195 1.29 -25.16 6.77
CA PRO A 195 0.24 -24.16 6.66
C PRO A 195 0.01 -23.40 7.97
N GLY A 196 -0.02 -22.10 7.89
CA GLY A 196 -0.25 -21.23 9.03
C GLY A 196 0.99 -20.83 9.85
N LYS A 197 2.18 -21.31 9.55
CA LYS A 197 3.39 -21.08 10.37
C LYS A 197 4.26 -19.92 9.88
N MET A 198 4.37 -19.73 8.58
CA MET A 198 5.26 -18.75 7.99
C MET A 198 4.47 -17.70 7.20
N PHE A 199 4.80 -16.42 7.42
CA PHE A 199 4.30 -15.33 6.59
C PHE A 199 5.17 -15.21 5.33
N GLU A 200 4.52 -15.28 4.17
CA GLU A 200 5.15 -15.05 2.88
C GLU A 200 4.20 -14.21 2.01
N TYR A 201 4.53 -12.92 1.85
CA TYR A 201 3.75 -12.02 1.01
C TYR A 201 3.83 -12.46 -0.46
N SER A 202 2.67 -12.64 -1.12
CA SER A 202 2.66 -13.20 -2.47
C SER A 202 1.43 -12.81 -3.29
N SER A 203 1.66 -12.32 -4.50
CA SER A 203 0.63 -12.13 -5.52
C SER A 203 0.02 -13.46 -5.98
N ASN A 204 0.82 -14.53 -5.98
CA ASN A 204 0.35 -15.89 -6.30
C ASN A 204 -0.79 -16.32 -5.35
N THR A 205 -0.64 -16.05 -4.07
CA THR A 205 -1.67 -16.36 -3.06
C THR A 205 -2.99 -15.64 -3.34
N SER A 206 -2.94 -14.38 -3.75
CA SER A 206 -4.14 -13.59 -4.06
C SER A 206 -4.84 -14.07 -5.34
N VAL A 207 -4.09 -14.60 -6.31
CA VAL A 207 -4.67 -15.22 -7.51
C VAL A 207 -5.33 -16.56 -7.18
N ILE A 208 -4.80 -17.34 -6.24
CA ILE A 208 -5.48 -18.54 -5.72
C ILE A 208 -6.82 -18.15 -5.06
N LEU A 209 -6.86 -17.11 -4.25
CA LEU A 209 -8.10 -16.58 -3.67
C LEU A 209 -9.11 -16.17 -4.75
N ALA A 210 -8.64 -15.53 -5.83
CA ALA A 210 -9.49 -15.14 -6.96
C ALA A 210 -10.06 -16.34 -7.73
N ASP A 211 -9.30 -17.43 -7.88
CA ASP A 211 -9.80 -18.69 -8.47
C ASP A 211 -10.86 -19.35 -7.58
N ILE A 212 -10.65 -19.36 -6.26
CA ILE A 212 -11.63 -19.84 -5.29
C ILE A 212 -12.92 -19.03 -5.40
N ALA A 213 -12.84 -17.70 -5.51
CA ALA A 213 -14.00 -16.83 -5.69
C ALA A 213 -14.75 -17.15 -7.00
N ALA A 214 -14.05 -17.35 -8.11
CA ALA A 214 -14.66 -17.72 -9.36
C ALA A 214 -15.40 -19.07 -9.28
N ARG A 215 -14.81 -20.06 -8.61
CA ARG A 215 -15.44 -21.38 -8.38
C ARG A 215 -16.65 -21.32 -7.47
N ALA A 216 -16.65 -20.42 -6.49
CA ALA A 216 -17.80 -20.20 -5.61
C ALA A 216 -18.98 -19.55 -6.36
N LEU A 217 -18.70 -18.72 -7.37
CA LEU A 217 -19.70 -17.98 -8.12
C LEU A 217 -20.26 -18.73 -9.32
N THR A 218 -19.53 -19.70 -9.87
CA THR A 218 -19.98 -20.48 -11.04
C THR A 218 -19.34 -21.87 -11.07
N ALA A 219 -20.15 -22.86 -11.42
CA ALA A 219 -19.68 -24.23 -11.70
C ALA A 219 -19.08 -24.38 -13.11
N SER A 220 -19.09 -23.33 -13.93
CA SER A 220 -18.60 -23.39 -15.30
C SER A 220 -17.07 -23.29 -15.37
N ASP A 221 -16.44 -24.14 -16.17
CA ASP A 221 -15.01 -24.10 -16.49
C ASP A 221 -14.68 -23.15 -17.66
N LYS A 222 -15.71 -22.60 -18.33
CA LYS A 222 -15.50 -21.70 -19.47
C LYS A 222 -14.94 -20.36 -19.01
N PRO A 223 -13.82 -19.87 -19.57
CA PRO A 223 -13.18 -18.63 -19.17
C PRO A 223 -14.12 -17.41 -19.16
N GLU A 224 -14.98 -17.27 -20.18
CA GLU A 224 -15.93 -16.16 -20.26
C GLU A 224 -16.96 -16.20 -19.12
N ALA A 225 -17.45 -17.39 -18.78
CA ALA A 225 -18.42 -17.55 -17.70
C ALA A 225 -17.80 -17.24 -16.33
N ARG A 226 -16.55 -17.66 -16.10
CA ARG A 226 -15.78 -17.38 -14.88
C ARG A 226 -15.53 -15.89 -14.75
N ARG A 227 -14.98 -15.25 -15.79
CA ARG A 227 -14.78 -13.80 -15.85
C ARG A 227 -16.06 -13.03 -15.56
N LYS A 228 -17.13 -13.39 -16.30
CA LYS A 228 -18.43 -12.72 -16.15
C LYS A 228 -18.98 -12.85 -14.73
N ALA A 229 -18.91 -14.01 -14.11
CA ALA A 229 -19.43 -14.25 -12.77
C ALA A 229 -18.73 -13.36 -11.72
N VAL A 230 -17.39 -13.27 -11.77
CA VAL A 230 -16.63 -12.43 -10.84
C VAL A 230 -16.84 -10.94 -11.15
N ALA A 231 -16.79 -10.54 -12.40
CA ALA A 231 -16.97 -9.13 -12.79
C ALA A 231 -18.37 -8.62 -12.43
N ASP A 232 -19.41 -9.38 -12.73
CA ASP A 232 -20.80 -9.02 -12.39
C ASP A 232 -20.98 -8.93 -10.86
N TYR A 233 -20.43 -9.87 -10.11
CA TYR A 233 -20.53 -9.88 -8.66
C TYR A 233 -19.86 -8.63 -8.06
N LEU A 234 -18.62 -8.31 -8.46
CA LEU A 234 -17.93 -7.11 -8.03
C LEU A 234 -18.67 -5.84 -8.44
N GLN A 235 -19.20 -5.79 -9.67
CA GLN A 235 -19.96 -4.63 -10.16
C GLN A 235 -21.24 -4.42 -9.36
N GLN A 236 -22.00 -5.47 -9.09
CA GLN A 236 -23.28 -5.38 -8.40
C GLN A 236 -23.16 -5.15 -6.89
N ARG A 237 -22.14 -5.77 -6.26
CA ARG A 237 -22.04 -5.81 -4.80
C ARG A 237 -21.04 -4.81 -4.22
N LEU A 238 -20.11 -4.29 -5.03
CA LEU A 238 -19.05 -3.40 -4.56
C LEU A 238 -18.95 -2.13 -5.41
N PHE A 239 -18.59 -2.25 -6.68
CA PHE A 239 -18.24 -1.09 -7.50
C PHE A 239 -19.43 -0.19 -7.78
N GLY A 240 -20.58 -0.77 -8.15
CA GLY A 240 -21.82 -0.04 -8.40
C GLY A 240 -22.31 0.73 -7.17
N PRO A 241 -22.54 0.07 -6.02
CA PRO A 241 -22.96 0.75 -4.78
C PRO A 241 -22.00 1.83 -4.29
N LEU A 242 -20.68 1.68 -4.53
CA LEU A 242 -19.69 2.71 -4.21
C LEU A 242 -19.58 3.81 -5.27
N GLY A 243 -20.23 3.64 -6.44
CA GLY A 243 -20.07 4.55 -7.57
C GLY A 243 -18.65 4.55 -8.14
N MET A 244 -17.93 3.42 -8.09
CA MET A 244 -16.59 3.23 -8.65
C MET A 244 -16.69 2.91 -10.15
N THR A 245 -17.06 3.89 -10.94
CA THR A 245 -17.39 3.72 -12.36
C THR A 245 -16.19 3.55 -13.29
N SER A 246 -14.99 3.85 -12.79
CA SER A 246 -13.75 3.73 -13.56
C SER A 246 -13.02 2.40 -13.38
N MET A 247 -13.47 1.55 -12.45
CA MET A 247 -12.78 0.31 -12.11
C MET A 247 -12.81 -0.69 -13.27
N VAL A 248 -11.61 -1.16 -13.63
CA VAL A 248 -11.39 -2.19 -14.67
C VAL A 248 -10.53 -3.31 -14.08
N PRO A 249 -11.13 -4.42 -13.64
CA PRO A 249 -10.37 -5.60 -13.23
C PRO A 249 -9.85 -6.37 -14.46
N GLU A 250 -8.62 -6.89 -14.39
CA GLU A 250 -8.05 -7.75 -15.42
C GLU A 250 -8.22 -9.24 -15.08
N PHE A 251 -8.25 -10.08 -16.12
CA PHE A 251 -8.43 -11.52 -16.02
C PHE A 251 -7.43 -12.23 -16.94
N ASP A 252 -6.93 -13.37 -16.49
CA ASP A 252 -6.09 -14.24 -17.32
C ASP A 252 -6.92 -14.98 -18.39
N ALA A 253 -6.25 -15.76 -19.25
CA ALA A 253 -6.90 -16.52 -20.32
C ALA A 253 -7.82 -17.64 -19.79
N SER A 254 -7.65 -18.09 -18.53
CA SER A 254 -8.52 -19.05 -17.87
C SER A 254 -9.78 -18.43 -17.25
N GLY A 255 -9.91 -17.09 -17.32
CA GLY A 255 -11.01 -16.33 -16.73
C GLY A 255 -10.86 -16.09 -15.22
N THR A 256 -9.65 -16.25 -14.68
CA THR A 256 -9.34 -15.94 -13.29
C THR A 256 -8.94 -14.46 -13.17
N LEU A 257 -9.52 -13.76 -12.19
CA LEU A 257 -9.17 -12.38 -11.85
C LEU A 257 -7.68 -12.29 -11.46
N VAL A 258 -6.95 -11.34 -12.04
CA VAL A 258 -5.56 -11.03 -11.63
C VAL A 258 -5.59 -10.27 -10.30
N GLY A 259 -6.18 -10.89 -9.30
CA GLY A 259 -6.55 -10.29 -8.02
C GLY A 259 -5.39 -9.91 -7.11
N GLY A 260 -4.15 -10.22 -7.51
CA GLY A 260 -2.94 -9.84 -6.80
C GLY A 260 -2.27 -8.56 -7.30
N SER A 261 -2.61 -8.10 -8.55
CA SER A 261 -1.74 -7.11 -9.19
C SER A 261 -2.43 -6.16 -10.18
N LEU A 262 -3.42 -6.59 -10.95
CA LEU A 262 -3.86 -5.79 -12.10
C LEU A 262 -5.35 -5.43 -12.04
N MET A 263 -5.60 -4.23 -11.52
CA MET A 263 -6.85 -3.50 -11.63
C MET A 263 -6.54 -2.04 -11.95
N HIS A 264 -7.42 -1.37 -12.67
CA HIS A 264 -7.22 0.02 -13.04
C HIS A 264 -8.40 0.86 -12.56
N ALA A 265 -8.12 1.99 -11.93
CA ALA A 265 -9.15 2.94 -11.52
C ALA A 265 -8.58 4.35 -11.37
N THR A 266 -9.46 5.34 -11.32
CA THR A 266 -9.10 6.71 -10.98
C THR A 266 -8.72 6.82 -9.49
N ALA A 267 -7.93 7.83 -9.14
CA ALA A 267 -7.58 8.12 -7.75
C ALA A 267 -8.82 8.33 -6.87
N ARG A 268 -9.88 8.94 -7.42
CA ARG A 268 -11.15 9.14 -6.72
C ARG A 268 -11.86 7.81 -6.41
N ASP A 269 -11.82 6.83 -7.30
CA ASP A 269 -12.44 5.54 -7.05
C ASP A 269 -11.66 4.72 -6.03
N TRP A 270 -10.32 4.80 -6.02
CA TRP A 270 -9.51 4.24 -4.94
C TRP A 270 -9.81 4.90 -3.58
N ALA A 271 -10.04 6.22 -3.56
CA ALA A 271 -10.46 6.92 -2.35
C ALA A 271 -11.82 6.44 -1.82
N LYS A 272 -12.80 6.17 -2.71
CA LYS A 272 -14.11 5.62 -2.31
C LYS A 272 -13.97 4.24 -1.65
N LEU A 273 -13.09 3.38 -2.17
CA LEU A 273 -12.80 2.08 -1.55
C LEU A 273 -12.18 2.27 -0.16
N GLY A 274 -11.20 3.17 -0.03
CA GLY A 274 -10.59 3.51 1.26
C GLY A 274 -11.62 4.04 2.26
N GLU A 275 -12.50 4.93 1.85
CA GLU A 275 -13.58 5.47 2.69
C GLU A 275 -14.57 4.38 3.14
N MET A 276 -14.96 3.45 2.25
CA MET A 276 -15.80 2.32 2.63
C MET A 276 -15.13 1.46 3.71
N LEU A 277 -13.84 1.18 3.58
CA LEU A 277 -13.09 0.43 4.60
C LEU A 277 -12.97 1.24 5.90
N ARG A 278 -12.70 2.55 5.83
CA ARG A 278 -12.68 3.46 6.99
C ARG A 278 -14.01 3.46 7.73
N LEU A 279 -15.12 3.39 7.01
CA LEU A 279 -16.49 3.31 7.52
C LEU A 279 -16.91 1.87 7.86
N LYS A 280 -15.94 0.98 8.11
CA LYS A 280 -16.18 -0.42 8.53
C LYS A 280 -17.11 -1.19 7.58
N GLY A 281 -16.90 -1.02 6.29
CA GLY A 281 -17.63 -1.72 5.23
C GLY A 281 -18.94 -1.06 4.81
N ARG A 282 -19.21 0.18 5.23
CA ARG A 282 -20.38 0.95 4.80
C ARG A 282 -20.05 1.84 3.62
N ALA A 283 -20.94 1.89 2.65
CA ALA A 283 -20.94 2.95 1.65
C ALA A 283 -21.22 4.33 2.29
N PRO A 284 -20.80 5.43 1.67
CA PRO A 284 -21.14 6.78 2.15
C PRO A 284 -22.66 7.02 2.33
N GLY A 285 -23.50 6.32 1.55
CA GLY A 285 -24.97 6.34 1.70
C GLY A 285 -25.52 5.55 2.90
N GLY A 286 -24.65 4.88 3.67
CA GLY A 286 -25.02 4.13 4.88
C GLY A 286 -25.29 2.63 4.66
N GLU A 287 -25.35 2.16 3.42
CA GLU A 287 -25.52 0.74 3.10
C GLU A 287 -24.30 -0.08 3.56
N GLN A 288 -24.53 -1.22 4.22
CA GLN A 288 -23.47 -2.15 4.61
C GLN A 288 -23.15 -3.09 3.45
N LEU A 289 -22.02 -2.87 2.77
CA LEU A 289 -21.58 -3.67 1.61
C LEU A 289 -20.75 -4.86 2.04
N VAL A 290 -19.92 -4.68 3.06
CA VAL A 290 -19.05 -5.71 3.64
C VAL A 290 -19.31 -5.76 5.13
N PRO A 291 -19.52 -6.93 5.75
CA PRO A 291 -19.77 -6.98 7.19
C PRO A 291 -18.67 -6.29 8.01
N GLN A 292 -19.07 -5.49 9.01
CA GLN A 292 -18.12 -4.79 9.88
C GLN A 292 -17.07 -5.74 10.47
N ARG A 293 -17.49 -6.93 10.96
CA ARG A 293 -16.59 -7.95 11.50
C ARG A 293 -15.52 -8.41 10.50
N TRP A 294 -15.83 -8.35 9.20
CA TRP A 294 -14.86 -8.72 8.16
C TRP A 294 -13.80 -7.63 7.99
N VAL A 295 -14.21 -6.37 7.93
CA VAL A 295 -13.25 -5.25 7.88
C VAL A 295 -12.37 -5.24 9.13
N GLU A 296 -12.94 -5.50 10.31
CA GLU A 296 -12.18 -5.66 11.56
C GLU A 296 -11.15 -6.80 11.46
N ALA A 297 -11.52 -7.93 10.85
CA ALA A 297 -10.57 -9.02 10.59
C ALA A 297 -9.49 -8.63 9.56
N MET A 298 -9.84 -7.83 8.54
CA MET A 298 -8.86 -7.32 7.56
C MET A 298 -7.77 -6.48 8.22
N VAL A 299 -8.10 -5.74 9.27
CA VAL A 299 -7.15 -4.87 9.99
C VAL A 299 -6.65 -5.46 11.32
N THR A 300 -6.90 -6.74 11.55
CA THR A 300 -6.35 -7.49 12.68
C THR A 300 -5.05 -8.18 12.25
N PRO A 301 -3.95 -8.01 13.02
CA PRO A 301 -2.67 -8.65 12.70
C PRO A 301 -2.76 -10.17 12.52
N SER A 302 -2.06 -10.68 11.52
CA SER A 302 -1.82 -12.12 11.35
C SER A 302 -0.96 -12.65 12.51
N PRO A 303 -1.21 -13.88 13.01
CA PRO A 303 -0.32 -14.48 13.99
C PRO A 303 1.13 -14.63 13.54
N ALA A 304 1.36 -14.66 12.22
CA ALA A 304 2.69 -14.79 11.61
C ALA A 304 3.31 -13.46 11.17
N SER A 305 2.55 -12.34 11.27
CA SER A 305 3.05 -11.01 10.87
C SER A 305 2.25 -9.90 11.53
N PRO A 306 2.88 -9.02 12.34
CA PRO A 306 2.18 -7.93 13.01
C PRO A 306 1.70 -6.82 12.06
N HIS A 307 2.33 -6.68 10.90
CA HIS A 307 2.08 -5.61 9.92
C HIS A 307 1.15 -6.03 8.78
N TYR A 308 0.52 -7.21 8.86
CA TYR A 308 -0.38 -7.69 7.81
C TYR A 308 -1.64 -8.36 8.38
N GLY A 309 -2.78 -8.03 7.79
CA GLY A 309 -4.08 -8.62 8.11
C GLY A 309 -4.60 -9.52 6.98
N PHE A 310 -5.91 -9.40 6.63
CA PHE A 310 -6.46 -10.07 5.46
C PHE A 310 -6.25 -9.20 4.22
N GLN A 311 -5.21 -9.49 3.44
CA GLN A 311 -4.88 -8.79 2.20
C GLN A 311 -4.73 -7.26 2.38
N THR A 312 -4.26 -6.82 3.56
CA THR A 312 -4.19 -5.41 3.96
C THR A 312 -2.96 -5.17 4.83
N TRP A 313 -2.21 -4.12 4.56
CA TRP A 313 -1.05 -3.69 5.35
C TRP A 313 -1.47 -2.86 6.56
N LEU A 314 -0.83 -3.08 7.69
CA LEU A 314 -1.15 -2.46 8.97
C LEU A 314 0.01 -1.58 9.44
N ASN A 315 -0.32 -0.44 10.06
CA ASN A 315 0.65 0.48 10.63
C ASN A 315 1.16 -0.05 11.99
N ARG A 316 2.03 -1.04 11.91
CA ARG A 316 2.65 -1.70 13.06
C ARG A 316 4.15 -1.76 12.90
N GLU A 317 4.87 -1.64 14.00
CA GLU A 317 6.29 -1.92 14.05
C GLU A 317 6.57 -3.38 13.67
N VAL A 318 7.66 -3.58 12.98
CA VAL A 318 8.22 -4.91 12.70
C VAL A 318 9.40 -5.09 13.65
N PRO A 319 9.31 -5.96 14.67
CA PRO A 319 10.38 -6.14 15.64
C PRO A 319 11.71 -6.52 14.98
N GLY A 320 12.76 -5.79 15.31
CA GLY A 320 14.11 -6.06 14.81
C GLY A 320 14.42 -5.49 13.44
N THR A 321 13.55 -4.60 12.90
CA THR A 321 13.81 -3.85 11.67
C THR A 321 13.96 -2.37 11.96
N GLU A 322 14.67 -1.66 11.07
CA GLU A 322 14.78 -0.20 11.15
C GLU A 322 13.48 0.49 10.71
N PRO A 323 13.15 1.69 11.22
CA PRO A 323 11.94 2.41 10.82
C PRO A 323 11.77 2.59 9.30
N SER A 324 12.87 2.79 8.57
CA SER A 324 12.87 2.92 7.10
C SER A 324 12.49 1.63 6.35
N GLU A 325 12.55 0.49 7.02
CA GLU A 325 12.18 -0.82 6.47
C GLU A 325 10.70 -1.15 6.72
N HIS A 326 10.02 -0.38 7.57
CA HIS A 326 8.59 -0.57 7.80
C HIS A 326 7.80 -0.27 6.52
N PRO A 327 6.74 -1.04 6.24
CA PRO A 327 5.87 -0.78 5.09
C PRO A 327 5.13 0.56 5.18
N LEU A 328 4.95 1.08 6.39
CA LEU A 328 4.29 2.34 6.73
C LEU A 328 5.13 3.09 7.78
N PHE A 329 4.52 3.99 8.55
CA PHE A 329 5.20 4.88 9.53
C PHE A 329 4.51 4.80 10.91
N PRO A 330 4.72 3.70 11.67
CA PRO A 330 4.01 3.42 12.92
C PRO A 330 4.31 4.41 14.05
N ASP A 331 5.40 5.16 13.96
CA ASP A 331 5.84 6.21 14.88
C ASP A 331 5.22 7.59 14.59
N ARG A 332 4.60 7.77 13.41
CA ARG A 332 4.06 9.06 12.94
C ARG A 332 2.54 9.09 12.73
N ALA A 333 1.88 7.96 12.81
CA ALA A 333 0.44 7.86 12.61
C ALA A 333 -0.19 6.84 13.57
N PRO A 334 -1.51 6.92 13.82
CA PRO A 334 -2.20 6.00 14.72
C PRO A 334 -1.99 4.54 14.34
N LYS A 335 -1.95 3.67 15.35
CA LYS A 335 -1.88 2.21 15.14
C LYS A 335 -3.10 1.64 14.39
N SER A 336 -4.20 2.35 14.35
CA SER A 336 -5.40 1.99 13.58
C SER A 336 -5.28 2.27 12.09
N LEU A 337 -4.26 3.04 11.66
CA LEU A 337 -3.99 3.26 10.25
C LEU A 337 -3.67 1.95 9.55
N PHE A 338 -4.22 1.77 8.37
CA PHE A 338 -3.92 0.66 7.47
C PHE A 338 -3.84 1.15 6.02
N SER A 339 -3.31 0.32 5.14
CA SER A 339 -3.09 0.73 3.76
C SER A 339 -3.27 -0.38 2.74
N LEU A 340 -3.73 0.02 1.56
CA LEU A 340 -3.55 -0.70 0.33
C LEU A 340 -2.24 -0.21 -0.26
N ILE A 341 -1.27 -1.11 -0.48
CA ILE A 341 0.04 -0.77 -1.03
C ILE A 341 0.22 -1.46 -2.37
N GLY A 342 0.62 -0.71 -3.38
CA GLY A 342 0.97 -1.20 -4.71
C GLY A 342 2.43 -0.90 -5.06
N HIS A 343 2.98 -1.71 -5.95
CA HIS A 343 4.34 -1.56 -6.47
C HIS A 343 4.57 -0.15 -6.99
N MET A 344 5.81 0.33 -6.90
CA MET A 344 6.21 1.68 -7.32
C MET A 344 5.40 2.81 -6.65
N GLY A 345 5.07 2.64 -5.36
CA GLY A 345 4.55 3.74 -4.55
C GLY A 345 3.07 4.07 -4.77
N GLN A 346 2.23 3.08 -5.13
CA GLN A 346 0.79 3.26 -5.09
C GLN A 346 0.29 3.07 -3.66
N TYR A 347 -0.42 4.05 -3.10
CA TYR A 347 -0.92 3.99 -1.73
C TYR A 347 -2.37 4.47 -1.61
N VAL A 348 -3.16 3.74 -0.84
CA VAL A 348 -4.38 4.23 -0.22
C VAL A 348 -4.19 4.09 1.29
N LEU A 349 -3.83 5.17 1.96
CA LEU A 349 -3.65 5.25 3.40
C LEU A 349 -5.00 5.58 4.05
N VAL A 350 -5.43 4.75 4.98
CA VAL A 350 -6.73 4.90 5.65
C VAL A 350 -6.50 5.04 7.14
N SER A 351 -6.84 6.20 7.70
CA SER A 351 -6.73 6.51 9.13
C SER A 351 -8.12 6.71 9.75
N PRO A 352 -8.67 5.70 10.43
CA PRO A 352 -9.98 5.81 11.07
C PRO A 352 -10.05 6.85 12.17
N GLU A 353 -9.03 6.94 13.04
CA GLU A 353 -9.00 7.89 14.17
C GLU A 353 -8.89 9.33 13.70
N GLN A 354 -8.11 9.61 12.66
CA GLN A 354 -8.01 10.93 12.04
C GLN A 354 -9.16 11.21 11.05
N ARG A 355 -9.99 10.22 10.73
CA ARG A 355 -11.07 10.26 9.73
C ARG A 355 -10.60 10.69 8.34
N VAL A 356 -9.42 10.25 7.93
CA VAL A 356 -8.79 10.61 6.67
C VAL A 356 -8.52 9.38 5.82
N THR A 357 -8.70 9.54 4.51
CA THR A 357 -8.18 8.64 3.48
C THR A 357 -7.31 9.45 2.53
N LEU A 358 -6.05 9.07 2.41
CA LEU A 358 -5.09 9.68 1.48
C LEU A 358 -4.73 8.67 0.39
N VAL A 359 -4.97 9.05 -0.86
CA VAL A 359 -4.53 8.31 -2.04
C VAL A 359 -3.34 9.00 -2.66
N ARG A 360 -2.26 8.29 -2.87
CA ARG A 360 -1.12 8.72 -3.68
C ARG A 360 -0.86 7.70 -4.77
N LEU A 361 -0.85 8.13 -6.02
CA LEU A 361 -0.54 7.32 -7.19
C LEU A 361 0.59 7.96 -7.98
N GLY A 362 1.54 7.13 -8.44
CA GLY A 362 2.72 7.66 -9.13
C GLY A 362 3.75 6.58 -9.41
N HIS A 363 5.02 6.97 -9.42
CA HIS A 363 6.15 6.07 -9.57
C HIS A 363 7.25 6.48 -8.60
N SER A 364 7.49 5.66 -7.58
CA SER A 364 8.59 5.79 -6.63
C SER A 364 9.23 4.43 -6.45
N ASP A 365 10.51 4.33 -6.68
CA ASP A 365 11.25 3.10 -6.47
C ASP A 365 11.49 2.81 -4.96
N SER A 366 12.24 1.77 -4.67
CA SER A 366 12.52 1.38 -3.28
C SER A 366 13.35 2.42 -2.51
N ALA A 367 14.21 3.19 -3.19
CA ALA A 367 15.03 4.23 -2.57
C ALA A 367 14.21 5.52 -2.30
N GLU A 368 13.22 5.80 -3.14
CA GLU A 368 12.35 6.97 -3.06
C GLU A 368 11.17 6.79 -2.09
N ARG A 369 10.78 5.53 -1.86
CA ARG A 369 9.61 5.21 -1.02
C ARG A 369 9.67 5.77 0.40
N PRO A 370 10.79 5.72 1.15
CA PRO A 370 10.86 6.25 2.51
C PRO A 370 10.53 7.75 2.56
N GLU A 371 11.12 8.56 1.67
CA GLU A 371 10.86 10.00 1.62
C GLU A 371 9.40 10.28 1.22
N MET A 372 8.88 9.58 0.23
CA MET A 372 7.48 9.72 -0.17
C MET A 372 6.52 9.41 0.99
N LEU A 373 6.82 8.41 1.83
CA LEU A 373 6.02 8.07 3.00
C LEU A 373 6.12 9.15 4.08
N GLN A 374 7.28 9.80 4.27
CA GLN A 374 7.41 10.95 5.17
C GLN A 374 6.49 12.09 4.75
N GLN A 375 6.49 12.44 3.45
CA GLN A 375 5.61 13.48 2.91
C GLN A 375 4.11 13.11 3.05
N ALA A 376 3.77 11.83 2.92
CA ALA A 376 2.40 11.35 3.15
C ALA A 376 2.01 11.46 4.64
N ALA A 377 2.93 11.18 5.56
CA ALA A 377 2.72 11.35 6.99
C ALA A 377 2.49 12.82 7.36
N ASP A 378 3.25 13.76 6.75
CA ASP A 378 3.06 15.21 6.96
C ASP A 378 1.63 15.67 6.62
N VAL A 379 1.02 15.09 5.59
CA VAL A 379 -0.40 15.35 5.27
C VAL A 379 -1.32 14.82 6.36
N LEU A 380 -1.09 13.60 6.85
CA LEU A 380 -1.95 12.99 7.86
C LEU A 380 -1.86 13.68 9.21
N GLU A 381 -0.67 14.17 9.60
CA GLU A 381 -0.46 14.91 10.85
C GLU A 381 -1.24 16.24 10.94
N LEU A 382 -1.73 16.76 9.82
CA LEU A 382 -2.60 17.94 9.82
C LEU A 382 -4.01 17.65 10.35
N TYR A 383 -4.36 16.38 10.52
CA TYR A 383 -5.67 15.93 10.98
C TYR A 383 -5.54 15.31 12.37
N PRO A 384 -6.19 15.91 13.39
CA PRO A 384 -6.11 15.40 14.76
C PRO A 384 -6.81 14.03 14.89
N GLU A 385 -6.32 13.23 15.80
CA GLU A 385 -7.00 12.03 16.27
C GLU A 385 -8.29 12.41 17.02
N SER A 386 -9.37 11.65 16.84
CA SER A 386 -10.71 11.95 17.36
C SER A 386 -11.24 10.84 18.26
#